data_4b51742db1a6304f6118606380340a3d
#
_entry.id   4b51742db1a6304f6118606380340a3d
#
_cell.length_a   1.000
_cell.length_b   1.000
_cell.length_c   1.000
_cell.angle_alpha   90.00
_cell.angle_beta   90.00
_cell.angle_gamma   90.00
#
_symmetry.space_group_name_H-M   'P 1'
#
loop_
_entity.id
_entity.type
_entity.pdbx_description
1 polymer ?
#
loop_
_entity_poly.entity_id
_entity_poly.type
_entity_poly.pdbx_seq_one_letter_code
_entity_poly.pdbx_strand_id
1 'polypeptide(L)'
;MAQFPKIQLTRLGKNMIMDGQNKKPVVFTKVELGDGLLSGQSVEELTALVHSVMSVPLQNFTNNGDGTAHLRFVLDNNTLDKGFFNREIGVYAKVGDGSEQLYAYTNAANLADYIPGKESPITSKIINLHLIIGNTANISIVAENSA
;
A
#
# COMPACT_ATOMS: atom_id res chain seq x y z
N MET A 1 -17.80 6.36 5.39
CA MET A 1 -16.36 6.57 5.18
C MET A 1 -15.59 5.38 5.73
N ALA A 2 -14.63 4.87 4.95
CA ALA A 2 -13.82 3.75 5.40
C ALA A 2 -12.98 4.13 6.62
N GLN A 3 -12.87 3.20 7.55
CA GLN A 3 -12.02 3.35 8.71
C GLN A 3 -10.99 2.23 8.69
N PHE A 4 -9.81 2.55 8.22
CA PHE A 4 -8.71 1.59 8.23
C PHE A 4 -7.97 1.66 9.55
N PRO A 5 -7.67 0.50 10.16
CA PRO A 5 -6.73 0.46 11.27
C PRO A 5 -5.37 0.99 10.83
N LYS A 6 -4.52 1.30 11.79
CA LYS A 6 -3.15 1.68 11.50
C LYS A 6 -2.49 0.60 10.64
N ILE A 7 -1.86 1.00 9.54
CA ILE A 7 -1.19 0.06 8.65
C ILE A 7 -0.02 -0.59 9.39
N GLN A 8 0.13 -1.89 9.22
CA GLN A 8 1.14 -2.69 9.92
C GLN A 8 2.16 -3.25 8.94
N LEU A 9 3.41 -3.33 9.39
CA LEU A 9 4.46 -3.98 8.63
C LEU A 9 4.24 -5.49 8.59
N THR A 10 4.49 -6.10 7.44
CA THR A 10 4.65 -7.54 7.34
C THR A 10 6.05 -7.94 7.78
N ARG A 11 6.29 -9.23 7.96
CA ARG A 11 7.66 -9.73 8.21
C ARG A 11 8.60 -9.32 7.08
N LEU A 12 8.10 -9.39 5.83
CA LEU A 12 8.88 -8.98 4.66
C LEU A 12 9.24 -7.50 4.73
N GLY A 13 8.29 -6.65 5.16
CA GLY A 13 8.55 -5.22 5.33
C GLY A 13 9.59 -4.94 6.40
N LYS A 14 9.53 -5.66 7.52
CA LYS A 14 10.53 -5.54 8.59
C LYS A 14 11.93 -5.93 8.08
N ASN A 15 12.01 -6.98 7.28
CA ASN A 15 13.28 -7.41 6.68
C ASN A 15 13.81 -6.35 5.72
N MET A 16 12.93 -5.70 4.95
CA MET A 16 13.35 -4.62 4.05
C MET A 16 13.93 -3.43 4.82
N ILE A 17 13.35 -3.10 5.98
CA ILE A 17 13.89 -2.03 6.83
C ILE A 17 15.30 -2.39 7.29
N MET A 18 15.52 -3.63 7.71
CA MET A 18 16.84 -4.09 8.11
C MET A 18 17.84 -3.99 6.95
N ASP A 19 17.43 -4.39 5.75
CA ASP A 19 18.30 -4.27 4.57
C ASP A 19 18.58 -2.80 4.24
N GLY A 20 17.58 -1.93 4.40
CA GLY A 20 17.75 -0.50 4.20
C GLY A 20 18.73 0.12 5.17
N GLN A 21 18.76 -0.35 6.42
CA GLN A 21 19.75 0.10 7.40
C GLN A 21 21.17 -0.31 7.01
N ASN A 22 21.30 -1.34 6.20
CA ASN A 22 22.57 -1.77 5.63
C ASN A 22 22.89 -1.08 4.30
N LYS A 23 22.26 0.08 4.06
CA LYS A 23 22.48 0.96 2.90
C LYS A 23 22.02 0.39 1.57
N LYS A 24 21.18 -0.65 1.58
CA LYS A 24 20.54 -1.12 0.36
C LYS A 24 19.34 -0.22 0.04
N PRO A 25 19.12 0.14 -1.23
CA PRO A 25 17.99 0.99 -1.58
C PRO A 25 16.67 0.23 -1.41
N VAL A 26 15.69 0.85 -0.75
CA VAL A 26 14.33 0.35 -0.62
C VAL A 26 13.44 1.21 -1.52
N VAL A 27 12.71 0.58 -2.42
CA VAL A 27 11.88 1.27 -3.40
C VAL A 27 10.44 0.81 -3.24
N PHE A 28 9.55 1.73 -2.90
CA PHE A 28 8.12 1.45 -2.90
C PHE A 28 7.61 1.46 -4.33
N THR A 29 6.89 0.42 -4.73
CA THR A 29 6.56 0.19 -6.14
C THR A 29 5.11 0.46 -6.48
N LYS A 30 4.19 0.06 -5.62
CA LYS A 30 2.75 0.24 -5.86
C LYS A 30 1.96 0.02 -4.59
N VAL A 31 0.68 0.36 -4.66
CA VAL A 31 -0.33 -0.03 -3.68
C VAL A 31 -1.32 -0.95 -4.38
N GLU A 32 -1.69 -2.05 -3.72
CA GLU A 32 -2.80 -2.89 -4.17
C GLU A 32 -3.99 -2.69 -3.25
N LEU A 33 -5.17 -2.69 -3.85
CA LEU A 33 -6.43 -2.59 -3.15
C LEU A 33 -7.22 -3.87 -3.37
N GLY A 34 -7.90 -4.32 -2.32
CA GLY A 34 -8.64 -5.58 -2.39
C GLY A 34 -9.90 -5.57 -1.57
N ASP A 35 -10.68 -6.65 -1.71
CA ASP A 35 -11.94 -6.81 -1.00
C ASP A 35 -11.96 -8.03 -0.07
N GLY A 36 -10.80 -8.65 0.17
CA GLY A 36 -10.72 -9.81 1.02
C GLY A 36 -10.91 -9.48 2.50
N LEU A 37 -11.28 -10.48 3.26
CA LEU A 37 -11.40 -10.41 4.71
C LEU A 37 -10.37 -11.33 5.35
N LEU A 38 -9.75 -10.85 6.41
CA LEU A 38 -8.89 -11.70 7.22
C LEU A 38 -9.74 -12.72 7.97
N SER A 39 -9.29 -13.98 7.99
CA SER A 39 -9.98 -15.06 8.69
C SER A 39 -9.00 -15.80 9.61
N GLY A 40 -8.35 -15.02 10.50
CA GLY A 40 -7.39 -15.55 11.45
C GLY A 40 -5.93 -15.40 11.04
N GLN A 41 -5.65 -14.94 9.81
CA GLN A 41 -4.27 -14.72 9.39
C GLN A 41 -3.65 -13.57 10.18
N SER A 42 -2.37 -13.74 10.54
CA SER A 42 -1.58 -12.65 11.10
C SER A 42 -1.11 -11.74 9.97
N VAL A 43 -1.29 -10.43 10.12
CA VAL A 43 -0.79 -9.45 9.14
C VAL A 43 0.71 -9.63 8.94
N GLU A 44 1.44 -9.89 10.01
CA GLU A 44 2.89 -10.09 9.95
C GLU A 44 3.30 -11.20 8.99
N GLU A 45 2.48 -12.22 8.84
CA GLU A 45 2.79 -13.38 7.99
C GLU A 45 2.27 -13.26 6.55
N LEU A 46 1.56 -12.18 6.23
CA LEU A 46 1.01 -12.01 4.89
C LEU A 46 2.10 -11.77 3.86
N THR A 47 1.94 -12.38 2.69
CA THR A 47 2.81 -12.17 1.53
C THR A 47 2.07 -11.53 0.36
N ALA A 48 0.76 -11.43 0.46
CA ALA A 48 -0.10 -10.81 -0.54
C ALA A 48 -1.44 -10.47 0.10
N LEU A 49 -2.25 -9.67 -0.60
CA LEU A 49 -3.63 -9.43 -0.17
C LEU A 49 -4.43 -10.73 -0.22
N VAL A 50 -5.48 -10.81 0.60
CA VAL A 50 -6.38 -11.97 0.56
C VAL A 50 -7.05 -12.06 -0.80
N HIS A 51 -7.53 -10.93 -1.32
CA HIS A 51 -8.10 -10.87 -2.67
C HIS A 51 -7.85 -9.50 -3.28
N SER A 52 -6.79 -9.40 -4.08
CA SER A 52 -6.42 -8.16 -4.75
C SER A 52 -7.39 -7.87 -5.90
N VAL A 53 -7.86 -6.65 -6.01
CA VAL A 53 -8.77 -6.21 -7.05
C VAL A 53 -8.08 -5.28 -8.04
N MET A 54 -7.26 -4.35 -7.56
CA MET A 54 -6.60 -3.38 -8.43
C MET A 54 -5.29 -2.91 -7.85
N SER A 55 -4.42 -2.43 -8.72
CA SER A 55 -3.16 -1.78 -8.34
C SER A 55 -3.24 -0.31 -8.65
N VAL A 56 -2.61 0.51 -7.82
CA VAL A 56 -2.56 1.96 -7.99
C VAL A 56 -1.11 2.41 -7.87
N PRO A 57 -0.62 3.25 -8.79
CA PRO A 57 0.73 3.78 -8.67
C PRO A 57 0.80 4.81 -7.54
N LEU A 58 2.00 4.98 -7.02
CA LEU A 58 2.26 5.97 -5.98
C LEU A 58 2.52 7.34 -6.62
N GLN A 59 2.06 8.39 -5.96
CA GLN A 59 2.25 9.75 -6.46
C GLN A 59 3.28 10.53 -5.67
N ASN A 60 3.22 10.45 -4.34
CA ASN A 60 4.08 11.22 -3.48
C ASN A 60 4.60 10.38 -2.33
N PHE A 61 5.81 10.68 -1.93
CA PHE A 61 6.46 10.06 -0.79
C PHE A 61 7.23 11.14 -0.04
N THR A 62 7.04 11.20 1.27
CA THR A 62 7.78 12.14 2.13
C THR A 62 8.38 11.36 3.29
N ASN A 63 9.70 11.44 3.42
CA ASN A 63 10.39 10.93 4.61
C ASN A 63 10.28 12.00 5.68
N ASN A 64 9.60 11.67 6.80
CA ASN A 64 9.33 12.65 7.86
C ASN A 64 10.56 12.91 8.74
N GLY A 65 11.59 12.07 8.65
CA GLY A 65 12.82 12.27 9.42
C GLY A 65 12.77 11.67 10.83
N ASP A 66 11.66 11.06 11.21
CA ASP A 66 11.45 10.50 12.56
C ASP A 66 11.24 8.98 12.55
N GLY A 67 11.65 8.31 11.49
CA GLY A 67 11.44 6.88 11.33
C GLY A 67 10.12 6.54 10.67
N THR A 68 9.35 7.54 10.25
CA THR A 68 8.09 7.36 9.52
C THR A 68 8.13 8.07 8.18
N ALA A 69 7.23 7.66 7.30
CA ALA A 69 7.07 8.28 5.99
C ALA A 69 5.59 8.43 5.66
N HIS A 70 5.31 9.43 4.84
CA HIS A 70 3.98 9.69 4.32
C HIS A 70 3.92 9.28 2.86
N LEU A 71 2.97 8.44 2.52
CA LEU A 71 2.74 7.93 1.17
C LEU A 71 1.38 8.38 0.71
N ARG A 72 1.30 8.86 -0.52
CA ARG A 72 0.03 9.35 -1.07
C ARG A 72 -0.24 8.70 -2.42
N PHE A 73 -1.48 8.29 -2.62
CA PHE A 73 -1.94 7.82 -3.92
C PHE A 73 -3.39 8.25 -4.14
N VAL A 74 -3.81 8.22 -5.41
CA VAL A 74 -5.18 8.55 -5.80
C VAL A 74 -5.85 7.29 -6.31
N LEU A 75 -6.99 7.00 -5.71
CA LEU A 75 -7.87 5.90 -6.13
C LEU A 75 -9.02 6.49 -6.94
N ASP A 76 -9.23 6.00 -8.16
CA ASP A 76 -10.42 6.34 -8.93
C ASP A 76 -11.02 5.09 -9.56
N ASN A 77 -12.25 5.23 -10.07
CA ASN A 77 -12.97 4.11 -10.64
C ASN A 77 -12.89 4.03 -12.17
N ASN A 78 -12.00 4.80 -12.77
CA ASN A 78 -11.94 4.96 -14.22
C ASN A 78 -11.68 3.65 -14.96
N THR A 79 -10.94 2.72 -14.35
CA THR A 79 -10.58 1.44 -14.96
C THR A 79 -11.25 0.25 -14.30
N LEU A 80 -12.17 0.46 -13.37
CA LEU A 80 -12.85 -0.63 -12.67
C LEU A 80 -14.04 -1.13 -13.47
N ASP A 81 -14.03 -2.40 -13.87
CA ASP A 81 -15.17 -3.02 -14.54
C ASP A 81 -16.34 -3.21 -13.58
N LYS A 82 -16.05 -3.61 -12.37
CA LYS A 82 -17.04 -3.81 -11.31
C LYS A 82 -16.61 -3.09 -10.06
N GLY A 83 -17.58 -2.52 -9.34
CA GLY A 83 -17.31 -1.96 -8.03
C GLY A 83 -16.92 -3.02 -7.02
N PHE A 84 -16.32 -2.58 -5.92
CA PHE A 84 -15.91 -3.47 -4.84
C PHE A 84 -15.84 -2.71 -3.51
N PHE A 85 -15.92 -3.45 -2.41
CA PHE A 85 -15.66 -2.88 -1.10
C PHE A 85 -14.16 -2.88 -0.87
N ASN A 86 -13.59 -1.69 -0.73
CA ASN A 86 -12.14 -1.56 -0.53
C ASN A 86 -11.79 -1.88 0.92
N ARG A 87 -11.66 -3.16 1.21
CA ARG A 87 -11.32 -3.67 2.54
C ARG A 87 -9.83 -3.71 2.80
N GLU A 88 -9.03 -3.91 1.75
CA GLU A 88 -7.60 -4.16 1.90
C GLU A 88 -6.79 -3.05 1.24
N ILE A 89 -5.73 -2.62 1.93
CA ILE A 89 -4.68 -1.79 1.33
C ILE A 89 -3.36 -2.48 1.62
N GLY A 90 -2.61 -2.78 0.58
CA GLY A 90 -1.28 -3.36 0.68
C GLY A 90 -0.27 -2.50 -0.04
N VAL A 91 0.85 -2.19 0.61
CA VAL A 91 1.95 -1.43 0.03
C VAL A 91 3.06 -2.40 -0.34
N TYR A 92 3.51 -2.33 -1.57
CA TYR A 92 4.58 -3.20 -2.08
C TYR A 92 5.87 -2.43 -2.24
N ALA A 93 6.97 -3.14 -2.02
CA ALA A 93 8.30 -2.56 -2.13
C ALA A 93 9.30 -3.64 -2.56
N LYS A 94 10.48 -3.20 -2.96
CA LYS A 94 11.60 -4.08 -3.27
C LYS A 94 12.89 -3.48 -2.72
N VAL A 95 13.88 -4.32 -2.53
CA VAL A 95 15.21 -3.90 -2.10
C VAL A 95 16.16 -4.11 -3.28
N GLY A 96 16.78 -3.03 -3.74
CA GLY A 96 17.68 -3.07 -4.89
C GLY A 96 17.00 -3.68 -6.12
N ASP A 97 17.62 -4.70 -6.69
CA ASP A 97 17.08 -5.43 -7.84
C ASP A 97 16.25 -6.65 -7.45
N GLY A 98 15.91 -6.77 -6.18
CA GLY A 98 15.11 -7.88 -5.68
C GLY A 98 13.67 -7.85 -6.17
N SER A 99 12.94 -8.91 -5.87
CA SER A 99 11.53 -9.00 -6.26
C SER A 99 10.66 -8.10 -5.37
N GLU A 100 9.53 -7.69 -5.93
CA GLU A 100 8.52 -6.92 -5.22
C GLU A 100 7.83 -7.79 -4.17
N GLN A 101 7.69 -7.25 -2.97
CA GLN A 101 7.10 -7.98 -1.84
C GLN A 101 6.17 -7.07 -1.06
N LEU A 102 5.20 -7.66 -0.37
CA LEU A 102 4.27 -6.92 0.47
C LEU A 102 4.99 -6.35 1.70
N TYR A 103 5.04 -5.02 1.77
CA TYR A 103 5.74 -4.29 2.84
C TYR A 103 4.83 -4.05 4.04
N ALA A 104 3.60 -3.64 3.80
CA ALA A 104 2.66 -3.26 4.86
C ALA A 104 1.23 -3.51 4.40
N TYR A 105 0.32 -3.67 5.36
CA TYR A 105 -1.04 -4.08 5.07
C TYR A 105 -2.00 -3.55 6.13
N THR A 106 -3.22 -3.21 5.71
CA THR A 106 -4.33 -2.93 6.63
C THR A 106 -5.63 -3.43 6.03
N ASN A 107 -6.60 -3.73 6.89
CA ASN A 107 -7.91 -4.24 6.50
C ASN A 107 -9.01 -3.52 7.28
N ALA A 108 -9.94 -2.90 6.57
CA ALA A 108 -11.05 -2.16 7.17
C ALA A 108 -12.21 -3.06 7.61
N ALA A 109 -12.19 -4.33 7.24
CA ALA A 109 -13.24 -5.29 7.56
C ALA A 109 -14.62 -4.75 7.14
N ASN A 110 -15.56 -4.64 8.07
CA ASN A 110 -16.92 -4.18 7.77
C ASN A 110 -17.04 -2.65 7.65
N LEU A 111 -15.96 -1.92 7.85
CA LEU A 111 -15.96 -0.45 7.76
C LEU A 111 -15.41 0.04 6.42
N ALA A 112 -15.40 -0.82 5.41
CA ALA A 112 -14.88 -0.50 4.08
C ALA A 112 -15.84 0.39 3.30
N ASP A 113 -15.27 1.27 2.46
CA ASP A 113 -16.05 2.04 1.50
C ASP A 113 -16.29 1.22 0.24
N TYR A 114 -17.44 1.41 -0.37
CA TYR A 114 -17.73 0.84 -1.68
C TYR A 114 -17.18 1.76 -2.77
N ILE A 115 -16.39 1.21 -3.66
CA ILE A 115 -15.85 1.91 -4.83
C ILE A 115 -16.65 1.44 -6.05
N PRO A 116 -17.44 2.31 -6.70
CA PRO A 116 -18.26 1.89 -7.83
C PRO A 116 -17.42 1.58 -9.06
N GLY A 117 -17.98 0.81 -9.98
CA GLY A 117 -17.34 0.52 -11.26
C GLY A 117 -17.35 1.73 -12.20
N LYS A 118 -16.68 1.60 -13.34
CA LYS A 118 -16.50 2.69 -14.31
C LYS A 118 -17.81 3.15 -14.97
N GLU A 119 -18.88 2.39 -14.85
CA GLU A 119 -20.20 2.77 -15.37
C GLU A 119 -20.84 3.88 -14.54
N SER A 120 -20.41 4.04 -13.31
CA SER A 120 -20.86 5.14 -12.45
C SER A 120 -20.01 6.38 -12.72
N PRO A 121 -20.49 7.57 -12.33
CA PRO A 121 -19.67 8.78 -12.46
C PRO A 121 -18.30 8.59 -11.85
N ILE A 122 -17.29 9.21 -12.44
CA ILE A 122 -15.92 9.11 -11.97
C ILE A 122 -15.83 9.64 -10.54
N THR A 123 -15.30 8.80 -9.66
CA THR A 123 -15.06 9.13 -8.27
C THR A 123 -13.58 9.01 -7.99
N SER A 124 -12.99 10.05 -7.44
CA SER A 124 -11.58 10.06 -7.02
C SER A 124 -11.47 10.22 -5.53
N LYS A 125 -10.53 9.51 -4.92
CA LYS A 125 -10.19 9.67 -3.51
C LYS A 125 -8.68 9.80 -3.37
N ILE A 126 -8.26 10.78 -2.59
CA ILE A 126 -6.84 10.89 -2.19
C ILE A 126 -6.68 10.10 -0.91
N ILE A 127 -5.75 9.16 -0.92
CA ILE A 127 -5.48 8.31 0.25
C ILE A 127 -4.06 8.58 0.72
N ASN A 128 -3.94 8.83 2.03
CA ASN A 128 -2.67 9.11 2.68
C ASN A 128 -2.37 7.97 3.65
N LEU A 129 -1.17 7.43 3.55
CA LEU A 129 -0.69 6.37 4.44
C LEU A 129 0.53 6.84 5.19
N HIS A 130 0.62 6.45 6.45
CA HIS A 130 1.80 6.71 7.27
C HIS A 130 2.48 5.37 7.54
N LEU A 131 3.72 5.25 7.09
CA LEU A 131 4.47 4.00 7.17
C LEU A 131 5.64 4.14 8.13
N ILE A 132 5.97 3.04 8.79
CA ILE A 132 7.21 2.94 9.54
C ILE A 132 8.31 2.56 8.56
N ILE A 133 9.39 3.33 8.54
CA ILE A 133 10.56 3.06 7.70
C ILE A 133 11.85 2.94 8.50
N GLY A 134 11.80 3.19 9.81
CA GLY A 134 12.96 3.13 10.68
C GLY A 134 14.05 4.10 10.23
N ASN A 135 15.31 3.70 10.40
CA ASN A 135 16.47 4.51 10.03
C ASN A 135 16.95 4.24 8.61
N THR A 136 16.04 3.84 7.73
CA THR A 136 16.40 3.57 6.33
C THR A 136 16.80 4.87 5.65
N ALA A 137 18.05 4.93 5.20
CA ALA A 137 18.60 6.15 4.61
C ALA A 137 18.31 6.29 3.14
N ASN A 138 18.20 5.18 2.42
CA ASN A 138 18.10 5.19 0.97
C ASN A 138 16.77 4.60 0.54
N ILE A 139 15.74 5.45 0.54
CA ILE A 139 14.38 5.04 0.26
C ILE A 139 13.77 5.94 -0.81
N SER A 140 13.01 5.35 -1.71
CA SER A 140 12.40 6.07 -2.83
C SER A 140 11.10 5.40 -3.27
N ILE A 141 10.45 5.99 -4.27
CA ILE A 141 9.26 5.39 -4.89
C ILE A 141 9.46 5.28 -6.39
N VAL A 142 8.72 4.36 -6.99
CA VAL A 142 8.47 4.39 -8.42
C VAL A 142 7.23 5.24 -8.60
N ALA A 143 7.43 6.51 -8.94
CA ALA A 143 6.32 7.43 -9.11
C ALA A 143 5.63 7.20 -10.45
N GLU A 144 4.34 7.49 -10.48
CA GLU A 144 3.63 7.51 -11.75
C GLU A 144 4.25 8.60 -12.64
N ASN A 145 4.60 8.21 -13.85
CA ASN A 145 5.11 9.16 -14.82
C ASN A 145 3.93 9.78 -15.56
N SER A 146 3.56 10.96 -15.14
CA SER A 146 2.42 11.68 -15.71
C SER A 146 2.79 12.56 -16.90
N ALA A 147 3.90 12.30 -17.50
CA ALA A 147 4.38 13.08 -18.64
C ALA A 147 3.39 13.12 -19.79
#